data_4556ac8e6d53100b83c751f9711945cb
#
_entry.id   4556ac8e6d53100b83c751f9711945cb
#
_cell.length_a   1.000
_cell.length_b   1.000
_cell.length_c   1.000
_cell.angle_alpha   90.00
_cell.angle_beta   90.00
_cell.angle_gamma   90.00
#
_symmetry.space_group_name_H-M   'P 1'
#
loop_
_entity.id
_entity.type
_entity.pdbx_description
1 polymer ?
#
loop_
_entity_poly.entity_id
_entity_poly.type
_entity_poly.pdbx_seq_one_letter_code
_entity_poly.pdbx_strand_id
1 'polypeptide(L)'
;LDTDRKSVITVKGPGKLQVLSRAQFVPSQKVKVNYNILYTIDGGTQKQIKVKSAVRSTKSTFVNGALGVPGQLMKIEILLNRGTHTIEFSLPENSPGVATRFIFTPTKEKKREWIGFYTAQSSDIVELVANETSVSYYRFSTEKPLRVEVIGPTELRVFTRVEFTYNMRGNVHYRVQVKNNDR
;
A
#
# COMPACT_ATOMS: atom_id res chain seq x y z
N LEU A 1 23.38 -2.52 12.34
CA LEU A 1 24.10 -2.21 11.09
C LEU A 1 25.57 -1.95 11.40
N ASP A 2 26.39 -2.48 10.56
CA ASP A 2 27.84 -2.33 10.60
C ASP A 2 28.31 -1.96 9.18
N THR A 3 29.50 -1.41 9.03
CA THR A 3 30.07 -1.05 7.71
C THR A 3 30.24 -2.27 6.81
N ASP A 4 30.57 -3.42 7.40
CA ASP A 4 30.89 -4.66 6.69
C ASP A 4 29.68 -5.60 6.51
N ARG A 5 28.55 -5.29 7.11
CA ARG A 5 27.36 -6.14 7.08
C ARG A 5 26.12 -5.38 6.65
N LYS A 6 25.50 -5.88 5.59
CA LYS A 6 24.17 -5.44 5.16
C LYS A 6 23.09 -6.14 5.96
N SER A 7 22.03 -5.42 6.29
CA SER A 7 20.80 -6.01 6.79
C SER A 7 19.78 -6.08 5.65
N VAL A 8 19.28 -7.26 5.36
CA VAL A 8 18.28 -7.49 4.30
C VAL A 8 16.98 -7.90 4.94
N ILE A 9 15.90 -7.22 4.56
CA ILE A 9 14.55 -7.57 5.00
C ILE A 9 13.63 -7.70 3.79
N THR A 10 12.70 -8.64 3.86
CA THR A 10 11.66 -8.83 2.85
C THR A 10 10.30 -8.61 3.48
N VAL A 11 9.48 -7.76 2.86
CA VAL A 11 8.12 -7.43 3.34
C VAL A 11 7.14 -7.41 2.19
N LYS A 12 5.85 -7.66 2.48
CA LYS A 12 4.77 -7.61 1.50
C LYS A 12 3.92 -6.36 1.71
N GLY A 13 4.07 -5.38 0.81
CA GLY A 13 3.27 -4.17 0.78
C GLY A 13 1.86 -4.34 0.17
N PRO A 14 1.02 -3.31 0.23
CA PRO A 14 1.38 -1.96 0.64
C PRO A 14 1.52 -1.81 2.16
N GLY A 15 2.39 -0.90 2.59
CA GLY A 15 2.59 -0.69 4.01
C GLY A 15 3.65 0.34 4.34
N LYS A 16 3.89 0.50 5.63
CA LYS A 16 4.86 1.41 6.20
C LYS A 16 5.93 0.64 6.96
N LEU A 17 7.18 0.78 6.52
CA LEU A 17 8.33 0.28 7.22
C LEU A 17 8.90 1.38 8.11
N GLN A 18 8.95 1.14 9.42
CA GLN A 18 9.61 2.00 10.39
C GLN A 18 11.02 1.47 10.65
N VAL A 19 12.01 2.32 10.43
CA VAL A 19 13.40 2.07 10.79
C VAL A 19 13.69 2.84 12.06
N LEU A 20 13.82 2.13 13.16
CA LEU A 20 14.20 2.68 14.46
C LEU A 20 15.72 2.53 14.59
N SER A 21 16.45 3.63 14.75
CA SER A 21 17.90 3.61 14.79
C SER A 21 18.46 4.37 15.99
N ARG A 22 19.59 3.87 16.51
CA ARG A 22 20.37 4.48 17.58
C ARG A 22 21.86 4.40 17.26
N ALA A 23 22.54 5.52 17.24
CA ALA A 23 24.00 5.51 17.15
C ALA A 23 24.61 4.81 18.37
N GLN A 24 25.69 4.10 18.17
CA GLN A 24 26.49 3.53 19.24
C GLN A 24 27.63 4.51 19.58
N PHE A 25 27.60 5.04 20.78
CA PHE A 25 28.66 5.97 21.27
C PHE A 25 29.71 5.18 22.02
N VAL A 26 30.96 5.32 21.61
CA VAL A 26 32.11 4.85 22.36
C VAL A 26 32.64 5.96 23.28
N PRO A 27 33.39 5.65 24.36
CA PRO A 27 33.82 6.65 25.36
C PRO A 27 34.60 7.84 24.77
N SER A 28 35.36 7.64 23.72
CA SER A 28 36.17 8.67 23.05
C SER A 28 35.40 9.55 22.06
N GLN A 29 34.16 9.24 21.78
CA GLN A 29 33.35 9.99 20.80
C GLN A 29 32.82 11.31 21.34
N LYS A 30 32.64 12.27 20.41
CA LYS A 30 32.02 13.58 20.68
C LYS A 30 30.62 13.42 21.24
N VAL A 31 30.13 14.45 21.93
CA VAL A 31 28.78 14.52 22.51
C VAL A 31 27.65 14.34 21.45
N LYS A 32 27.96 14.76 20.22
CA LYS A 32 27.05 14.68 19.08
C LYS A 32 27.71 13.97 17.92
N VAL A 33 27.00 13.08 17.26
CA VAL A 33 27.48 12.42 16.04
C VAL A 33 26.43 12.55 14.92
N ASN A 34 26.94 12.61 13.70
CA ASN A 34 26.14 12.48 12.50
C ASN A 34 26.36 11.09 11.93
N TYR A 35 25.32 10.48 11.39
CA TYR A 35 25.45 9.25 10.66
C TYR A 35 24.44 9.17 9.53
N ASN A 36 24.72 8.33 8.56
CA ASN A 36 23.84 8.08 7.44
C ASN A 36 23.51 6.58 7.39
N ILE A 37 22.29 6.26 7.03
CA ILE A 37 21.88 4.91 6.71
C ILE A 37 21.61 4.88 5.21
N LEU A 38 22.30 4.00 4.50
CA LEU A 38 22.06 3.74 3.08
C LEU A 38 21.06 2.63 2.93
N TYR A 39 20.16 2.73 1.95
CA TYR A 39 19.24 1.65 1.64
C TYR A 39 18.88 1.60 0.16
N THR A 40 18.60 0.39 -0.32
CA THR A 40 18.01 0.13 -1.64
C THR A 40 16.71 -0.62 -1.47
N ILE A 41 15.80 -0.44 -2.39
CA ILE A 41 14.55 -1.20 -2.48
C ILE A 41 14.58 -1.94 -3.81
N ASP A 42 14.44 -3.26 -3.77
CA ASP A 42 14.38 -4.14 -4.95
C ASP A 42 15.58 -3.98 -5.90
N GLY A 43 16.77 -3.75 -5.32
CA GLY A 43 18.00 -3.51 -6.08
C GLY A 43 18.03 -2.20 -6.86
N GLY A 44 17.09 -1.30 -6.62
CA GLY A 44 17.01 0.00 -7.29
C GLY A 44 18.06 1.00 -6.81
N THR A 45 17.85 2.29 -7.11
CA THR A 45 18.75 3.37 -6.75
C THR A 45 18.95 3.47 -5.24
N GLN A 46 20.21 3.56 -4.82
CA GLN A 46 20.57 3.74 -3.42
C GLN A 46 20.07 5.08 -2.89
N LYS A 47 19.40 5.03 -1.77
CA LYS A 47 18.88 6.19 -1.04
C LYS A 47 19.63 6.34 0.29
N GLN A 48 19.60 7.55 0.82
CA GLN A 48 20.32 7.91 2.05
C GLN A 48 19.38 8.56 3.05
N ILE A 49 19.43 8.09 4.29
CA ILE A 49 18.79 8.70 5.44
C ILE A 49 19.87 9.42 6.24
N LYS A 50 19.76 10.74 6.37
CA LYS A 50 20.71 11.56 7.10
C LYS A 50 20.22 11.83 8.51
N VAL A 51 20.96 11.37 9.52
CA VAL A 51 20.70 11.66 10.93
C VAL A 51 21.73 12.67 11.41
N LYS A 52 21.26 13.85 11.77
CA LYS A 52 22.12 14.94 12.25
C LYS A 52 22.04 15.07 13.76
N SER A 53 23.18 15.39 14.38
CA SER A 53 23.29 15.74 15.80
C SER A 53 22.66 14.70 16.76
N ALA A 54 22.83 13.41 16.45
CA ALA A 54 22.44 12.36 17.39
C ALA A 54 23.23 12.52 18.70
N VAL A 55 22.53 12.47 19.83
CA VAL A 55 23.12 12.60 21.17
C VAL A 55 22.96 11.29 21.94
N ARG A 56 23.75 11.11 23.01
CA ARG A 56 23.64 9.94 23.90
C ARG A 56 22.27 9.87 24.55
N SER A 57 21.75 8.68 24.74
CA SER A 57 20.55 8.43 25.52
C SER A 57 20.89 8.45 27.00
N THR A 58 20.08 9.11 27.79
CA THR A 58 20.15 9.06 29.27
C THR A 58 19.22 7.98 29.87
N LYS A 59 18.38 7.35 29.03
CA LYS A 59 17.32 6.43 29.47
C LYS A 59 17.49 5.00 28.98
N SER A 60 18.56 4.71 28.22
CA SER A 60 18.75 3.41 27.59
C SER A 60 20.19 2.96 27.71
N THR A 61 20.41 1.67 27.87
CA THR A 61 21.71 1.00 27.86
C THR A 61 21.67 -0.18 26.92
N PHE A 62 22.83 -0.58 26.36
CA PHE A 62 22.95 -1.84 25.67
C PHE A 62 23.14 -2.97 26.69
N VAL A 63 22.54 -4.10 26.42
CA VAL A 63 22.65 -5.34 27.21
C VAL A 63 23.52 -6.34 26.43
N ASN A 64 24.11 -7.29 27.11
CA ASN A 64 24.85 -8.41 26.53
C ASN A 64 26.08 -8.02 25.68
N GLY A 65 26.96 -7.24 26.27
CA GLY A 65 28.30 -7.04 25.72
C GLY A 65 28.40 -6.07 24.54
N ALA A 66 27.32 -5.40 24.14
CA ALA A 66 27.42 -4.31 23.21
C ALA A 66 28.23 -3.16 23.84
N LEU A 67 29.32 -2.79 23.19
CA LEU A 67 30.20 -1.76 23.69
C LEU A 67 29.61 -0.37 23.46
N GLY A 68 29.61 0.46 24.51
CA GLY A 68 29.28 1.87 24.43
C GLY A 68 27.87 2.21 24.95
N VAL A 69 27.43 3.44 24.66
CA VAL A 69 26.16 4.01 25.10
C VAL A 69 25.25 4.21 23.88
N PRO A 70 23.99 3.79 23.93
CA PRO A 70 23.07 4.03 22.83
C PRO A 70 22.74 5.52 22.70
N GLY A 71 22.60 5.97 21.47
CA GLY A 71 22.05 7.27 21.14
C GLY A 71 20.54 7.35 21.39
N GLN A 72 20.01 8.56 21.35
CA GLN A 72 18.56 8.76 21.31
C GLN A 72 17.94 8.04 20.13
N LEU A 73 16.70 7.61 20.29
CA LEU A 73 15.96 6.90 19.26
C LEU A 73 15.59 7.84 18.11
N MET A 74 16.02 7.47 16.92
CA MET A 74 15.60 8.10 15.67
C MET A 74 14.63 7.18 14.96
N LYS A 75 13.52 7.75 14.51
CA LYS A 75 12.46 7.03 13.81
C LYS A 75 12.34 7.56 12.38
N ILE A 76 12.43 6.66 11.42
CA ILE A 76 12.31 6.95 10.00
C ILE A 76 11.20 6.06 9.43
N GLU A 77 10.45 6.59 8.47
CA GLU A 77 9.36 5.88 7.83
C GLU A 77 9.60 5.79 6.33
N ILE A 78 9.47 4.57 5.79
CA ILE A 78 9.56 4.26 4.37
C ILE A 78 8.21 3.69 3.95
N LEU A 79 7.55 4.35 3.00
CA LEU A 79 6.29 3.86 2.43
C LEU A 79 6.60 2.88 1.30
N LEU A 80 5.94 1.75 1.32
CA LEU A 80 6.07 0.70 0.32
C LEU A 80 4.74 0.50 -0.41
N ASN A 81 4.81 0.39 -1.72
CA ASN A 81 3.68 0.14 -2.59
C ASN A 81 3.21 -1.32 -2.49
N ARG A 82 2.21 -1.71 -3.27
CA ARG A 82 1.77 -3.09 -3.40
C ARG A 82 2.88 -3.93 -4.04
N GLY A 83 3.14 -5.11 -3.50
CA GLY A 83 4.13 -6.06 -3.97
C GLY A 83 5.00 -6.61 -2.86
N THR A 84 5.87 -7.55 -3.20
CA THR A 84 6.93 -8.03 -2.30
C THR A 84 8.16 -7.18 -2.54
N HIS A 85 8.71 -6.61 -1.48
CA HIS A 85 9.87 -5.73 -1.53
C HIS A 85 11.01 -6.31 -0.71
N THR A 86 12.20 -6.29 -1.29
CA THR A 86 13.45 -6.59 -0.59
C THR A 86 14.21 -5.30 -0.36
N ILE A 87 14.46 -4.98 0.91
CA ILE A 87 15.14 -3.74 1.30
C ILE A 87 16.48 -4.12 1.94
N GLU A 88 17.55 -3.58 1.38
CA GLU A 88 18.90 -3.74 1.91
C GLU A 88 19.32 -2.46 2.61
N PHE A 89 19.87 -2.58 3.81
CA PHE A 89 20.40 -1.47 4.60
C PHE A 89 21.89 -1.66 4.86
N SER A 90 22.66 -0.58 4.76
CA SER A 90 24.08 -0.54 5.07
C SER A 90 24.49 0.81 5.67
N LEU A 91 25.69 0.88 6.17
CA LEU A 91 26.31 2.12 6.62
C LEU A 91 27.42 2.51 5.64
N PRO A 92 27.65 3.82 5.42
CA PRO A 92 28.86 4.29 4.73
C PRO A 92 30.12 3.93 5.53
N GLU A 93 31.24 3.89 4.86
CA GLU A 93 32.56 3.76 5.51
C GLU A 93 32.74 4.86 6.58
N ASN A 94 33.43 4.52 7.63
CA ASN A 94 33.73 5.43 8.77
C ASN A 94 32.49 5.91 9.54
N SER A 95 31.29 5.25 9.37
CA SER A 95 30.15 5.52 10.20
C SER A 95 30.30 4.95 11.61
N PRO A 96 29.76 5.60 12.64
CA PRO A 96 29.62 4.96 13.94
C PRO A 96 28.71 3.73 13.81
N GLY A 97 28.90 2.73 14.66
CA GLY A 97 27.95 1.60 14.74
C GLY A 97 26.54 2.11 15.00
N VAL A 98 25.56 1.48 14.38
CA VAL A 98 24.14 1.86 14.50
C VAL A 98 23.29 0.63 14.81
N ALA A 99 22.69 0.61 15.98
CA ALA A 99 21.68 -0.39 16.31
C ALA A 99 20.36 -0.01 15.61
N THR A 100 19.79 -0.96 14.87
CA THR A 100 18.52 -0.76 14.14
C THR A 100 17.50 -1.81 14.52
N ARG A 101 16.24 -1.38 14.53
CA ARG A 101 15.07 -2.27 14.62
C ARG A 101 14.09 -1.89 13.50
N PHE A 102 13.58 -2.90 12.83
CA PHE A 102 12.62 -2.72 11.74
C PHE A 102 11.22 -3.15 12.20
N ILE A 103 10.22 -2.33 11.91
CA ILE A 103 8.82 -2.64 12.20
C ILE A 103 8.04 -2.37 10.92
N PHE A 104 7.40 -3.40 10.37
CA PHE A 104 6.54 -3.24 9.22
C PHE A 104 5.07 -3.25 9.65
N THR A 105 4.32 -2.24 9.20
CA THR A 105 2.88 -2.14 9.42
C THR A 105 2.19 -2.19 8.06
N PRO A 106 1.51 -3.28 7.69
CA PRO A 106 0.78 -3.35 6.44
C PRO A 106 -0.39 -2.36 6.46
N THR A 107 -0.62 -1.72 5.32
CA THR A 107 -1.82 -0.90 5.14
C THR A 107 -3.00 -1.85 4.96
N LYS A 108 -3.97 -1.77 5.86
CA LYS A 108 -5.24 -2.50 5.70
C LYS A 108 -5.97 -1.92 4.49
N GLU A 109 -6.09 -2.70 3.42
CA GLU A 109 -7.01 -2.35 2.34
C GLU A 109 -8.43 -2.35 2.92
N LYS A 110 -9.16 -1.26 2.78
CA LYS A 110 -10.59 -1.25 3.08
C LYS A 110 -11.24 -2.26 2.13
N LYS A 111 -11.80 -3.32 2.66
CA LYS A 111 -12.60 -4.27 1.90
C LYS A 111 -13.77 -3.49 1.33
N ARG A 112 -13.85 -3.39 0.00
CA ARG A 112 -14.99 -2.73 -0.65
C ARG A 112 -16.18 -3.65 -0.51
N GLU A 113 -17.22 -3.20 0.16
CA GLU A 113 -18.50 -3.85 0.16
C GLU A 113 -19.29 -3.33 -1.03
N TRP A 114 -19.68 -4.25 -1.92
CA TRP A 114 -20.54 -3.94 -3.04
C TRP A 114 -21.98 -4.23 -2.62
N ILE A 115 -22.78 -3.19 -2.64
CA ILE A 115 -24.22 -3.30 -2.31
C ILE A 115 -24.99 -3.27 -3.61
N GLY A 116 -25.81 -4.30 -3.84
CA GLY A 116 -26.82 -4.26 -4.91
C GLY A 116 -27.87 -3.23 -4.58
N PHE A 117 -28.34 -2.49 -5.56
CA PHE A 117 -29.44 -1.55 -5.36
C PHE A 117 -30.49 -1.72 -6.46
N TYR A 118 -31.69 -1.29 -6.14
CA TYR A 118 -32.82 -1.32 -7.03
C TYR A 118 -33.14 0.10 -7.49
N THR A 119 -33.45 0.27 -8.78
CA THR A 119 -33.86 1.57 -9.31
C THR A 119 -35.29 1.88 -8.88
N ALA A 120 -35.53 3.11 -8.49
CA ALA A 120 -36.87 3.56 -8.09
C ALA A 120 -37.84 3.79 -9.28
N GLN A 121 -37.31 3.84 -10.50
CA GLN A 121 -38.14 4.04 -11.71
C GLN A 121 -38.42 2.73 -12.42
N SER A 122 -39.58 2.65 -13.04
CA SER A 122 -40.09 1.46 -13.77
C SER A 122 -39.10 1.01 -14.85
N SER A 123 -38.35 0.03 -14.57
CA SER A 123 -37.43 -0.64 -15.49
C SER A 123 -37.91 -2.09 -15.67
N ASP A 124 -37.71 -2.64 -16.85
CA ASP A 124 -38.03 -4.04 -17.10
C ASP A 124 -36.98 -4.90 -16.38
N ILE A 125 -37.41 -5.64 -15.39
CA ILE A 125 -36.58 -6.56 -14.65
C ILE A 125 -36.55 -7.89 -15.38
N VAL A 126 -35.35 -8.44 -15.59
CA VAL A 126 -35.15 -9.77 -16.15
C VAL A 126 -34.35 -10.60 -15.14
N GLU A 127 -34.91 -11.75 -14.79
CA GLU A 127 -34.20 -12.68 -13.92
C GLU A 127 -33.40 -13.68 -14.75
N LEU A 128 -32.15 -13.83 -14.39
CA LEU A 128 -31.25 -14.85 -14.92
C LEU A 128 -31.03 -15.91 -13.86
N VAL A 129 -31.28 -17.13 -14.21
CA VAL A 129 -31.03 -18.29 -13.36
C VAL A 129 -29.82 -19.03 -13.89
N ALA A 130 -28.81 -19.21 -13.04
CA ALA A 130 -27.65 -20.02 -13.34
C ALA A 130 -27.20 -20.75 -12.07
N ASN A 131 -26.98 -22.06 -12.16
CA ASN A 131 -26.50 -22.89 -11.05
C ASN A 131 -27.33 -22.70 -9.76
N GLU A 132 -28.65 -22.76 -9.89
CA GLU A 132 -29.61 -22.61 -8.77
C GLU A 132 -29.62 -21.22 -8.11
N THR A 133 -28.94 -20.25 -8.68
CA THR A 133 -28.95 -18.85 -8.22
C THR A 133 -29.69 -17.97 -9.22
N SER A 134 -30.54 -17.09 -8.71
CA SER A 134 -31.25 -16.08 -9.51
C SER A 134 -30.58 -14.73 -9.31
N VAL A 135 -30.36 -14.01 -10.41
CA VAL A 135 -29.82 -12.64 -10.38
C VAL A 135 -30.69 -11.76 -11.26
N SER A 136 -31.16 -10.65 -10.69
CA SER A 136 -31.98 -9.67 -11.41
C SER A 136 -31.11 -8.73 -12.23
N TYR A 137 -31.49 -8.54 -13.49
CA TYR A 137 -30.92 -7.56 -14.40
C TYR A 137 -31.99 -6.55 -14.82
N TYR A 138 -31.58 -5.34 -15.14
CA TYR A 138 -32.45 -4.30 -15.68
C TYR A 138 -32.24 -4.18 -17.18
N ARG A 139 -33.32 -4.38 -17.95
CA ARG A 139 -33.27 -4.19 -19.39
C ARG A 139 -33.31 -2.71 -19.74
N PHE A 140 -32.43 -2.27 -20.63
CA PHE A 140 -32.44 -0.92 -21.15
C PHE A 140 -32.04 -0.89 -22.63
N SER A 141 -32.43 0.19 -23.31
CA SER A 141 -32.15 0.43 -24.72
C SER A 141 -31.84 1.91 -24.94
N THR A 142 -31.52 2.28 -26.18
CA THR A 142 -31.37 3.67 -26.60
C THR A 142 -32.67 4.49 -26.39
N GLU A 143 -33.80 3.88 -26.59
CA GLU A 143 -35.11 4.50 -26.45
C GLU A 143 -35.62 4.52 -25.00
N LYS A 144 -35.18 3.53 -24.21
CA LYS A 144 -35.53 3.38 -22.79
C LYS A 144 -34.28 3.28 -21.94
N PRO A 145 -33.62 4.40 -21.62
CA PRO A 145 -32.40 4.41 -20.83
C PRO A 145 -32.68 4.04 -19.36
N LEU A 146 -31.77 3.34 -18.75
CA LEU A 146 -31.82 3.02 -17.31
C LEU A 146 -31.30 4.23 -16.53
N ARG A 147 -32.11 4.75 -15.61
CA ARG A 147 -31.70 5.82 -14.69
C ARG A 147 -31.43 5.24 -13.31
N VAL A 148 -30.27 5.60 -12.76
CA VAL A 148 -29.80 5.12 -11.47
C VAL A 148 -29.39 6.30 -10.62
N GLU A 149 -29.92 6.41 -9.42
CA GLU A 149 -29.51 7.41 -8.45
C GLU A 149 -28.54 6.80 -7.44
N VAL A 150 -27.42 7.46 -7.21
CA VAL A 150 -26.43 7.04 -6.23
C VAL A 150 -25.99 8.22 -5.37
N ILE A 151 -25.77 7.97 -4.09
CA ILE A 151 -25.26 8.97 -3.17
C ILE A 151 -23.73 8.90 -3.18
N GLY A 152 -23.09 9.98 -3.58
CA GLY A 152 -21.63 10.10 -3.60
C GLY A 152 -21.03 10.55 -2.25
N PRO A 153 -19.71 10.41 -2.08
CA PRO A 153 -18.77 9.84 -3.04
C PRO A 153 -18.81 8.31 -3.05
N THR A 154 -19.03 7.71 -4.22
CA THR A 154 -19.13 6.25 -4.38
C THR A 154 -18.57 5.80 -5.72
N GLU A 155 -18.32 4.50 -5.86
CA GLU A 155 -17.93 3.85 -7.11
C GLU A 155 -19.06 2.96 -7.58
N LEU A 156 -19.51 3.16 -8.81
CA LEU A 156 -20.53 2.33 -9.45
C LEU A 156 -19.85 1.27 -10.31
N ARG A 157 -20.22 0.00 -10.10
CA ARG A 157 -19.84 -1.10 -10.96
C ARG A 157 -21.05 -1.59 -11.75
N VAL A 158 -20.94 -1.57 -13.06
CA VAL A 158 -22.02 -1.99 -13.97
C VAL A 158 -21.64 -3.30 -14.64
N PHE A 159 -22.45 -4.32 -14.51
CA PHE A 159 -22.34 -5.57 -15.23
C PHE A 159 -23.41 -5.61 -16.32
N THR A 160 -22.98 -5.85 -17.55
CA THR A 160 -23.91 -5.86 -18.69
C THR A 160 -23.89 -7.19 -19.39
N ARG A 161 -25.06 -7.57 -19.93
CA ARG A 161 -25.23 -8.73 -20.80
C ARG A 161 -26.10 -8.35 -21.99
N VAL A 162 -25.74 -8.84 -23.17
CA VAL A 162 -26.58 -8.67 -24.35
C VAL A 162 -27.69 -9.72 -24.34
N GLU A 163 -28.90 -9.30 -24.66
CA GLU A 163 -30.00 -10.19 -24.93
C GLU A 163 -29.91 -10.66 -26.39
N PHE A 164 -29.64 -11.96 -26.59
CA PHE A 164 -29.61 -12.55 -27.90
C PHE A 164 -31.00 -12.94 -28.36
N THR A 165 -31.39 -12.46 -29.54
CA THR A 165 -32.61 -12.96 -30.22
C THR A 165 -32.26 -14.17 -31.08
N TYR A 166 -33.24 -14.99 -31.43
CA TYR A 166 -33.03 -16.19 -32.21
C TYR A 166 -32.38 -15.96 -33.59
N ASN A 167 -32.44 -14.75 -34.10
CA ASN A 167 -31.86 -14.35 -35.38
C ASN A 167 -30.40 -13.87 -35.27
N MET A 168 -29.88 -13.65 -34.06
CA MET A 168 -28.52 -13.24 -33.84
C MET A 168 -27.59 -14.45 -33.81
N ARG A 169 -26.53 -14.43 -34.63
CA ARG A 169 -25.50 -15.47 -34.69
C ARG A 169 -24.11 -14.87 -34.56
N GLY A 170 -23.22 -15.61 -33.92
CA GLY A 170 -21.81 -15.20 -33.76
C GLY A 170 -21.58 -14.15 -32.67
N ASN A 171 -20.53 -13.38 -32.83
CA ASN A 171 -20.15 -12.35 -31.85
C ASN A 171 -20.89 -11.04 -32.14
N VAL A 172 -21.47 -10.46 -31.09
CA VAL A 172 -22.15 -9.18 -31.18
C VAL A 172 -21.32 -8.14 -30.41
N HIS A 173 -21.07 -7.01 -31.06
CA HIS A 173 -20.42 -5.86 -30.45
C HIS A 173 -21.48 -4.85 -30.04
N TYR A 174 -21.38 -4.34 -28.80
CA TYR A 174 -22.25 -3.29 -28.32
C TYR A 174 -21.46 -2.26 -27.50
N ARG A 175 -22.04 -1.07 -27.34
CA ARG A 175 -21.45 -0.01 -26.52
C ARG A 175 -22.49 0.41 -25.48
N VAL A 176 -22.02 0.64 -24.25
CA VAL A 176 -22.82 1.22 -23.18
C VAL A 176 -22.37 2.65 -22.99
N GLN A 177 -23.30 3.58 -23.11
CA GLN A 177 -23.05 4.98 -22.82
C GLN A 177 -23.52 5.28 -21.41
N VAL A 178 -22.67 5.89 -20.60
CA VAL A 178 -23.00 6.34 -19.24
C VAL A 178 -22.96 7.86 -19.25
N LYS A 179 -24.03 8.47 -18.79
CA LYS A 179 -24.11 9.92 -18.56
C LYS A 179 -24.19 10.17 -17.05
N ASN A 180 -23.45 11.14 -16.57
CA ASN A 180 -23.47 11.57 -15.17
C ASN A 180 -24.06 12.97 -15.11
N ASN A 181 -25.26 13.11 -14.49
CA ASN A 181 -25.97 14.38 -14.36
C ASN A 181 -26.06 15.17 -15.69
N ASP A 182 -26.54 14.48 -16.75
CA ASP A 182 -26.72 15.05 -18.09
C ASP A 182 -25.46 15.62 -18.79
N ARG A 183 -24.27 15.19 -18.36
CA ARG A 183 -22.99 15.46 -19.00
C ARG A 183 -22.45 14.25 -19.73
#